data_06b630851d6ad3ad2273c1042025cbc2
#
_entry.id   06b630851d6ad3ad2273c1042025cbc2
#
_cell.length_a   1.000
_cell.length_b   1.000
_cell.length_c   1.000
_cell.angle_alpha   90.00
_cell.angle_beta   90.00
_cell.angle_gamma   90.00
#
_symmetry.space_group_name_H-M   'P 1'
#
loop_
_entity.id
_entity.type
_entity.pdbx_description
1 polymer ?
#
loop_
_entity_poly.entity_id
_entity_poly.type
_entity_poly.pdbx_seq_one_letter_code
_entity_poly.pdbx_strand_id
1 'polypeptide(L)'
;MTILLHNLLARAPKLNDADAVTKLLVACNIVDDGVSHYTVEDLLATWQKPGFNLAIDARVIVSNKGQLVGYVGIDDYKHVCINMKACVHPNYRGRGIGTLLLRLAEVRARQHLACAPSEARVVVHNTVGHTNQTAKNLLEYEGYSLVSHFWRIVIETNEAPLQSSDASDASQREVKLKLALDVHYQCATGTTRVYEPSGLYIVRQYDVYEKELRAGEDLYKGEELGTELMSV
;
A
#
# COMPACT_ATOMS: atom_id res chain seq x y z
N MET A 1 -16.06 16.82 2.13
CA MET A 1 -15.93 17.69 0.94
C MET A 1 -16.14 16.84 -0.29
N THR A 2 -17.03 17.24 -1.19
CA THR A 2 -17.32 16.53 -2.45
C THR A 2 -16.84 17.41 -3.58
N ILE A 3 -16.04 16.84 -4.51
CA ILE A 3 -15.51 17.57 -5.66
C ILE A 3 -16.06 16.92 -6.92
N LEU A 4 -16.67 17.70 -7.78
CA LEU A 4 -17.15 17.27 -9.10
C LEU A 4 -16.13 17.70 -10.16
N LEU A 5 -15.56 16.78 -10.89
CA LEU A 5 -14.60 17.02 -11.97
C LEU A 5 -14.99 16.23 -13.21
N HIS A 6 -15.44 16.93 -14.29
CA HIS A 6 -15.68 16.30 -15.60
C HIS A 6 -16.41 14.94 -15.54
N ASN A 7 -17.59 14.87 -14.91
CA ASN A 7 -18.35 13.62 -14.72
C ASN A 7 -17.71 12.61 -13.74
N LEU A 8 -16.78 13.03 -12.90
CA LEU A 8 -16.20 12.26 -11.80
C LEU A 8 -16.57 12.92 -10.48
N LEU A 9 -16.92 12.11 -9.49
CA LEU A 9 -17.27 12.53 -8.16
C LEU A 9 -16.23 12.06 -7.16
N ALA A 10 -15.52 12.97 -6.49
CA ALA A 10 -14.64 12.63 -5.38
C ALA A 10 -15.41 12.76 -4.06
N ARG A 11 -15.42 11.69 -3.26
CA ARG A 11 -16.07 11.65 -1.94
C ARG A 11 -15.33 10.78 -0.95
N ALA A 12 -15.66 10.88 0.32
CA ALA A 12 -15.25 9.87 1.30
C ALA A 12 -15.91 8.52 0.99
N PRO A 13 -15.19 7.41 1.18
CA PRO A 13 -15.81 6.08 1.11
C PRO A 13 -16.75 5.86 2.30
N LYS A 14 -17.65 4.92 2.14
CA LYS A 14 -18.52 4.37 3.18
C LYS A 14 -18.12 2.91 3.43
N LEU A 15 -18.48 2.35 4.58
CA LEU A 15 -18.22 0.94 4.85
C LEU A 15 -18.80 0.01 3.77
N ASN A 16 -19.95 0.36 3.22
CA ASN A 16 -20.57 -0.40 2.12
C ASN A 16 -19.81 -0.31 0.78
N ASP A 17 -18.82 0.57 0.67
CA ASP A 17 -17.95 0.64 -0.50
C ASP A 17 -16.79 -0.37 -0.44
N ALA A 18 -16.59 -1.07 0.70
CA ALA A 18 -15.44 -1.92 0.93
C ALA A 18 -15.24 -2.97 -0.18
N ASP A 19 -16.31 -3.68 -0.56
CA ASP A 19 -16.25 -4.66 -1.65
C ASP A 19 -15.85 -4.02 -2.99
N ALA A 20 -16.40 -2.86 -3.33
CA ALA A 20 -16.09 -2.16 -4.57
C ALA A 20 -14.66 -1.59 -4.59
N VAL A 21 -14.17 -1.09 -3.45
CA VAL A 21 -12.78 -0.63 -3.30
C VAL A 21 -11.83 -1.80 -3.37
N THR A 22 -12.13 -2.93 -2.72
CA THR A 22 -11.31 -4.15 -2.82
C THR A 22 -11.22 -4.64 -4.27
N LYS A 23 -12.33 -4.70 -4.99
CA LYS A 23 -12.32 -5.06 -6.43
C LYS A 23 -11.46 -4.12 -7.27
N LEU A 24 -11.48 -2.82 -6.97
CA LEU A 24 -10.62 -1.84 -7.62
C LEU A 24 -9.14 -2.11 -7.32
N LEU A 25 -8.78 -2.34 -6.05
CA LEU A 25 -7.42 -2.64 -5.63
C LEU A 25 -6.90 -3.92 -6.27
N VAL A 26 -7.71 -4.99 -6.27
CA VAL A 26 -7.40 -6.26 -6.94
C VAL A 26 -7.16 -6.06 -8.42
N ALA A 27 -8.04 -5.32 -9.12
CA ALA A 27 -7.88 -5.05 -10.55
C ALA A 27 -6.59 -4.27 -10.86
N CYS A 28 -6.21 -3.32 -10.00
CA CYS A 28 -4.95 -2.58 -10.13
C CYS A 28 -3.75 -3.51 -9.90
N ASN A 29 -3.76 -4.30 -8.82
CA ASN A 29 -2.66 -5.21 -8.49
C ASN A 29 -2.46 -6.29 -9.57
N ILE A 30 -3.55 -6.83 -10.15
CA ILE A 30 -3.44 -7.81 -11.24
C ILE A 30 -2.74 -7.21 -12.46
N VAL A 31 -3.07 -5.96 -12.82
CA VAL A 31 -2.45 -5.30 -13.97
C VAL A 31 -1.01 -4.89 -13.69
N ASP A 32 -0.72 -4.42 -12.48
CA ASP A 32 0.59 -3.87 -12.13
C ASP A 32 1.56 -4.97 -11.68
N ASP A 33 1.06 -6.03 -11.02
CA ASP A 33 1.87 -7.05 -10.35
C ASP A 33 1.58 -8.49 -10.82
N GLY A 34 0.57 -8.68 -11.68
CA GLY A 34 0.17 -9.99 -12.21
C GLY A 34 -0.72 -10.81 -11.29
N VAL A 35 -0.75 -10.54 -9.99
CA VAL A 35 -1.55 -11.29 -8.99
C VAL A 35 -1.98 -10.37 -7.84
N SER A 36 -3.11 -10.68 -7.21
CA SER A 36 -3.55 -10.02 -5.99
C SER A 36 -4.13 -11.04 -5.02
N HIS A 37 -3.75 -10.90 -3.75
CA HIS A 37 -4.32 -11.66 -2.63
C HIS A 37 -5.08 -10.73 -1.66
N TYR A 38 -5.33 -9.49 -2.07
CA TYR A 38 -5.98 -8.49 -1.22
C TYR A 38 -7.45 -8.79 -1.04
N THR A 39 -7.91 -8.85 0.20
CA THR A 39 -9.28 -9.21 0.58
C THR A 39 -10.08 -8.02 1.11
N VAL A 40 -11.38 -8.20 1.29
CA VAL A 40 -12.25 -7.20 1.92
C VAL A 40 -11.88 -7.02 3.39
N GLU A 41 -11.50 -8.12 4.04
CA GLU A 41 -11.07 -8.16 5.43
C GLU A 41 -9.82 -7.29 5.66
N ASP A 42 -8.82 -7.37 4.76
CA ASP A 42 -7.61 -6.55 4.82
C ASP A 42 -7.94 -5.05 4.72
N LEU A 43 -8.86 -4.71 3.83
CA LEU A 43 -9.31 -3.33 3.68
C LEU A 43 -10.05 -2.85 4.93
N LEU A 44 -10.96 -3.67 5.45
CA LEU A 44 -11.73 -3.33 6.65
C LEU A 44 -10.81 -3.22 7.87
N ALA A 45 -9.81 -4.09 8.01
CA ALA A 45 -8.79 -3.99 9.07
C ALA A 45 -8.06 -2.64 9.00
N THR A 46 -7.67 -2.20 7.78
CA THR A 46 -7.07 -0.88 7.57
C THR A 46 -8.02 0.26 7.96
N TRP A 47 -9.29 0.19 7.55
CA TRP A 47 -10.27 1.24 7.81
C TRP A 47 -10.73 1.32 9.27
N GLN A 48 -10.58 0.23 10.03
CA GLN A 48 -10.91 0.13 11.44
C GLN A 48 -9.69 0.30 12.37
N LYS A 49 -8.50 0.49 11.79
CA LYS A 49 -7.27 0.72 12.57
C LYS A 49 -7.44 1.94 13.49
N PRO A 50 -7.00 1.84 14.76
CA PRO A 50 -7.01 2.99 15.66
C PRO A 50 -6.29 4.20 15.05
N GLY A 51 -6.92 5.37 15.08
CA GLY A 51 -6.39 6.60 14.49
C GLY A 51 -6.77 6.84 13.03
N PHE A 52 -7.26 5.83 12.29
CA PHE A 52 -7.76 6.01 10.93
C PHE A 52 -9.22 6.50 10.93
N ASN A 53 -9.48 7.60 10.26
CA ASN A 53 -10.83 8.15 10.10
C ASN A 53 -11.26 8.09 8.63
N LEU A 54 -12.11 7.14 8.29
CA LEU A 54 -12.57 6.87 6.93
C LEU A 54 -13.15 8.10 6.21
N ALA A 55 -13.77 9.02 6.96
CA ALA A 55 -14.38 10.21 6.40
C ALA A 55 -13.37 11.26 5.92
N ILE A 56 -12.15 11.25 6.45
CA ILE A 56 -11.11 12.25 6.15
C ILE A 56 -9.81 11.64 5.60
N ASP A 57 -9.46 10.42 5.99
CA ASP A 57 -8.18 9.77 5.61
C ASP A 57 -8.27 8.95 4.33
N ALA A 58 -9.48 8.80 3.77
CA ALA A 58 -9.66 8.12 2.49
C ALA A 58 -10.56 8.91 1.52
N ARG A 59 -10.32 8.72 0.23
CA ARG A 59 -11.17 9.24 -0.86
C ARG A 59 -11.38 8.20 -1.92
N VAL A 60 -12.57 8.20 -2.50
CA VAL A 60 -12.92 7.43 -3.70
C VAL A 60 -13.33 8.37 -4.82
N ILE A 61 -13.00 7.97 -6.03
CA ILE A 61 -13.49 8.61 -7.25
C ILE A 61 -14.53 7.71 -7.88
N VAL A 62 -15.70 8.27 -8.11
CA VAL A 62 -16.84 7.58 -8.72
C VAL A 62 -17.11 8.17 -10.09
N SER A 63 -17.26 7.32 -11.10
CA SER A 63 -17.64 7.73 -12.46
C SER A 63 -19.12 8.12 -12.52
N ASN A 64 -19.54 8.76 -13.60
CA ASN A 64 -20.95 9.07 -13.87
C ASN A 64 -21.85 7.82 -13.99
N LYS A 65 -21.25 6.65 -14.20
CA LYS A 65 -21.94 5.35 -14.20
C LYS A 65 -22.04 4.70 -12.81
N GLY A 66 -21.60 5.39 -11.77
CA GLY A 66 -21.60 4.88 -10.40
C GLY A 66 -20.46 3.89 -10.08
N GLN A 67 -19.53 3.65 -11.01
CA GLN A 67 -18.40 2.77 -10.80
C GLN A 67 -17.30 3.47 -10.01
N LEU A 68 -16.71 2.80 -9.01
CA LEU A 68 -15.50 3.25 -8.33
C LEU A 68 -14.29 3.07 -9.27
N VAL A 69 -13.61 4.17 -9.57
CA VAL A 69 -12.51 4.22 -10.54
C VAL A 69 -11.20 4.73 -9.96
N GLY A 70 -11.22 5.18 -8.73
CA GLY A 70 -10.03 5.61 -8.00
C GLY A 70 -10.23 5.50 -6.50
N TYR A 71 -9.16 5.23 -5.78
CA TYR A 71 -9.09 5.19 -4.33
C TYR A 71 -7.76 5.76 -3.86
N VAL A 72 -7.78 6.48 -2.75
CA VAL A 72 -6.61 6.80 -1.96
C VAL A 72 -6.95 6.71 -0.49
N GLY A 73 -6.04 6.13 0.29
CA GLY A 73 -6.04 6.15 1.74
C GLY A 73 -4.69 6.59 2.25
N ILE A 74 -4.66 7.26 3.39
CA ILE A 74 -3.44 7.62 4.08
C ILE A 74 -3.41 6.94 5.44
N ASP A 75 -2.26 6.42 5.81
CA ASP A 75 -1.99 5.83 7.13
C ASP A 75 -0.88 6.64 7.80
N ASP A 76 -1.18 7.19 8.96
CA ASP A 76 -0.28 8.09 9.68
C ASP A 76 0.52 7.32 10.71
N TYR A 77 1.85 7.40 10.61
CA TYR A 77 2.76 6.83 11.59
C TYR A 77 3.39 7.93 12.45
N LYS A 78 2.90 8.06 13.67
CA LYS A 78 3.40 9.04 14.68
C LYS A 78 3.48 10.48 14.17
N HIS A 79 2.69 10.85 13.18
CA HIS A 79 2.63 12.16 12.54
C HIS A 79 3.93 12.60 11.83
N VAL A 80 4.93 11.73 11.70
CA VAL A 80 6.22 12.04 11.04
C VAL A 80 6.40 11.32 9.71
N CYS A 81 5.78 10.16 9.53
CA CYS A 81 5.76 9.44 8.26
C CYS A 81 4.31 9.09 7.88
N ILE A 82 3.86 9.58 6.75
CA ILE A 82 2.50 9.38 6.27
C ILE A 82 2.55 8.49 5.05
N ASN A 83 2.06 7.25 5.19
CA ASN A 83 1.99 6.31 4.10
C ASN A 83 0.73 6.56 3.26
N MET A 84 0.89 6.72 1.97
CA MET A 84 -0.19 6.95 1.03
C MET A 84 -0.32 5.75 0.09
N LYS A 85 -1.51 5.17 0.01
CA LYS A 85 -1.85 4.11 -0.94
C LYS A 85 -2.90 4.64 -1.91
N ALA A 86 -2.50 4.86 -3.16
CA ALA A 86 -3.38 5.36 -4.21
C ALA A 86 -3.47 4.34 -5.36
N CYS A 87 -4.65 4.18 -5.93
CA CYS A 87 -4.84 3.39 -7.15
C CYS A 87 -5.90 4.01 -8.07
N VAL A 88 -5.72 3.80 -9.38
CA VAL A 88 -6.64 4.20 -10.43
C VAL A 88 -6.94 2.98 -11.30
N HIS A 89 -8.23 2.71 -11.49
CA HIS A 89 -8.68 1.62 -12.34
C HIS A 89 -7.99 1.67 -13.71
N PRO A 90 -7.42 0.56 -14.23
CA PRO A 90 -6.61 0.56 -15.44
C PRO A 90 -7.25 1.29 -16.63
N ASN A 91 -8.54 1.07 -16.88
CA ASN A 91 -9.27 1.69 -17.99
C ASN A 91 -9.53 3.20 -17.79
N TYR A 92 -9.19 3.77 -16.64
CA TYR A 92 -9.39 5.18 -16.31
C TYR A 92 -8.07 5.94 -16.08
N ARG A 93 -6.93 5.29 -16.28
CA ARG A 93 -5.60 5.90 -16.23
C ARG A 93 -5.43 6.96 -17.35
N GLY A 94 -4.52 7.89 -17.17
CA GLY A 94 -4.25 8.96 -18.13
C GLY A 94 -5.30 10.08 -18.18
N ARG A 95 -6.24 10.12 -17.21
CA ARG A 95 -7.33 11.12 -17.15
C ARG A 95 -7.19 12.12 -15.99
N GLY A 96 -6.00 12.23 -15.40
CA GLY A 96 -5.74 13.13 -14.26
C GLY A 96 -6.27 12.64 -12.91
N ILE A 97 -6.88 11.44 -12.83
CA ILE A 97 -7.44 10.90 -11.57
C ILE A 97 -6.33 10.66 -10.55
N GLY A 98 -5.18 10.10 -10.97
CA GLY A 98 -4.03 9.87 -10.10
C GLY A 98 -3.51 11.16 -9.48
N THR A 99 -3.31 12.19 -10.30
CA THR A 99 -2.92 13.54 -9.84
C THR A 99 -3.91 14.09 -8.80
N LEU A 100 -5.22 13.99 -9.08
CA LEU A 100 -6.24 14.44 -8.15
C LEU A 100 -6.17 13.71 -6.81
N LEU A 101 -6.04 12.38 -6.83
CA LEU A 101 -5.95 11.56 -5.63
C LEU A 101 -4.71 11.93 -4.80
N LEU A 102 -3.54 12.04 -5.43
CA LEU A 102 -2.30 12.42 -4.75
C LEU A 102 -2.44 13.80 -4.07
N ARG A 103 -2.96 14.79 -4.79
CA ARG A 103 -3.12 16.15 -4.24
C ARG A 103 -4.16 16.19 -3.10
N LEU A 104 -5.25 15.44 -3.20
CA LEU A 104 -6.23 15.33 -2.09
C LEU A 104 -5.61 14.71 -0.84
N ALA A 105 -4.81 13.67 -1.02
CA ALA A 105 -4.12 13.01 0.07
C ALA A 105 -3.01 13.89 0.66
N GLU A 106 -2.25 14.64 -0.16
CA GLU A 106 -1.26 15.59 0.35
C GLU A 106 -1.90 16.71 1.17
N VAL A 107 -3.05 17.24 0.75
CA VAL A 107 -3.81 18.23 1.56
C VAL A 107 -4.14 17.66 2.93
N ARG A 108 -4.54 16.39 2.99
CA ARG A 108 -4.82 15.73 4.27
C ARG A 108 -3.52 15.48 5.06
N ALA A 109 -2.48 14.99 4.41
CA ALA A 109 -1.18 14.75 5.04
C ALA A 109 -0.62 16.02 5.71
N ARG A 110 -0.75 17.18 5.05
CA ARG A 110 -0.33 18.47 5.64
C ARG A 110 -1.08 18.85 6.92
N GLN A 111 -2.30 18.33 7.16
CA GLN A 111 -3.02 18.58 8.41
C GLN A 111 -2.37 17.86 9.60
N HIS A 112 -1.64 16.76 9.36
CA HIS A 112 -0.89 16.06 10.40
C HIS A 112 0.34 16.85 10.89
N LEU A 113 0.82 17.84 10.13
CA LEU A 113 1.92 18.70 10.57
C LEU A 113 1.65 19.42 11.90
N ALA A 114 0.39 19.73 12.18
CA ALA A 114 -0.01 20.36 13.45
C ALA A 114 0.12 19.43 14.66
N CYS A 115 0.13 18.11 14.44
CA CYS A 115 0.23 17.09 15.47
C CYS A 115 1.66 16.54 15.61
N ALA A 116 2.52 16.76 14.61
CA ALA A 116 3.90 16.31 14.62
C ALA A 116 4.76 17.18 15.54
N PRO A 117 5.78 16.62 16.24
CA PRO A 117 6.75 17.39 16.99
C PRO A 117 7.36 18.52 16.15
N SER A 118 7.57 19.69 16.73
CA SER A 118 7.98 20.90 15.99
C SER A 118 9.29 20.75 15.22
N GLU A 119 10.23 20.03 15.81
CA GLU A 119 11.57 19.74 15.28
C GLU A 119 11.60 18.59 14.27
N ALA A 120 10.54 17.76 14.21
CA ALA A 120 10.54 16.56 13.40
C ALA A 120 10.45 16.86 11.91
N ARG A 121 11.23 16.16 11.12
CA ARG A 121 11.03 16.00 9.69
C ARG A 121 9.73 15.25 9.43
N VAL A 122 8.90 15.72 8.51
CA VAL A 122 7.64 15.06 8.15
C VAL A 122 7.63 14.75 6.66
N VAL A 123 7.36 13.50 6.35
CA VAL A 123 7.40 12.97 4.97
C VAL A 123 6.12 12.25 4.59
N VAL A 124 5.87 12.17 3.29
CA VAL A 124 4.86 11.30 2.69
C VAL A 124 5.54 10.23 1.87
N HIS A 125 5.21 8.97 2.13
CA HIS A 125 5.66 7.83 1.36
C HIS A 125 4.58 7.32 0.42
N ASN A 126 4.99 6.96 -0.78
CA ASN A 126 4.20 6.19 -1.74
C ASN A 126 4.99 4.96 -2.17
N THR A 127 4.37 3.80 -2.10
CA THR A 127 4.95 2.54 -2.57
C THR A 127 4.30 2.15 -3.88
N VAL A 128 5.12 1.88 -4.90
CA VAL A 128 4.66 1.47 -6.23
C VAL A 128 5.41 0.23 -6.71
N GLY A 129 4.75 -0.61 -7.49
CA GLY A 129 5.41 -1.75 -8.13
C GLY A 129 6.54 -1.27 -9.05
N HIS A 130 7.68 -1.95 -9.02
CA HIS A 130 8.88 -1.56 -9.77
C HIS A 130 8.63 -1.40 -11.27
N THR A 131 7.71 -2.17 -11.83
CA THR A 131 7.33 -2.14 -13.25
C THR A 131 6.32 -1.05 -13.61
N ASN A 132 5.69 -0.38 -12.63
CA ASN A 132 4.65 0.62 -12.87
C ASN A 132 5.25 2.00 -13.22
N GLN A 133 5.81 2.12 -14.42
CA GLN A 133 6.45 3.36 -14.89
C GLN A 133 5.49 4.55 -14.91
N THR A 134 4.21 4.32 -15.16
CA THR A 134 3.21 5.40 -15.19
C THR A 134 3.04 6.04 -13.81
N ALA A 135 3.00 5.23 -12.75
CA ALA A 135 2.90 5.74 -11.38
C ALA A 135 4.20 6.44 -10.96
N LYS A 136 5.37 5.89 -11.31
CA LYS A 136 6.68 6.51 -11.05
C LYS A 136 6.78 7.90 -11.68
N ASN A 137 6.50 8.01 -12.97
CA ASN A 137 6.53 9.30 -13.69
C ASN A 137 5.56 10.33 -13.07
N LEU A 138 4.39 9.87 -12.61
CA LEU A 138 3.43 10.75 -11.93
C LEU A 138 3.99 11.25 -10.59
N LEU A 139 4.58 10.36 -9.78
CA LEU A 139 5.15 10.72 -8.49
C LEU A 139 6.30 11.71 -8.66
N GLU A 140 7.22 11.45 -9.60
CA GLU A 140 8.33 12.34 -9.91
C GLU A 140 7.83 13.72 -10.39
N TYR A 141 6.81 13.75 -11.25
CA TYR A 141 6.20 15.00 -11.71
C TYR A 141 5.54 15.78 -10.57
N GLU A 142 4.95 15.13 -9.60
CA GLU A 142 4.35 15.74 -8.40
C GLU A 142 5.40 16.02 -7.30
N GLY A 143 6.70 15.82 -7.57
CA GLY A 143 7.82 16.22 -6.71
C GLY A 143 8.19 15.20 -5.64
N TYR A 144 7.90 13.93 -5.86
CA TYR A 144 8.40 12.82 -5.07
C TYR A 144 9.75 12.35 -5.62
N SER A 145 10.61 11.87 -4.74
CA SER A 145 11.91 11.30 -5.07
C SER A 145 11.98 9.85 -4.62
N LEU A 146 12.64 9.00 -5.41
CA LEU A 146 12.90 7.62 -5.05
C LEU A 146 13.90 7.57 -3.90
N VAL A 147 13.54 6.90 -2.79
CA VAL A 147 14.39 6.83 -1.58
C VAL A 147 14.82 5.41 -1.23
N SER A 148 14.03 4.42 -1.57
CA SER A 148 14.40 3.03 -1.28
C SER A 148 13.69 2.04 -2.20
N HIS A 149 14.17 0.80 -2.17
CA HIS A 149 13.54 -0.36 -2.79
C HIS A 149 13.34 -1.43 -1.74
N PHE A 150 12.31 -2.25 -1.90
CA PHE A 150 12.20 -3.48 -1.14
C PHE A 150 11.67 -4.62 -2.01
N TRP A 151 11.98 -5.84 -1.58
CA TRP A 151 11.50 -7.05 -2.21
C TRP A 151 10.54 -7.75 -1.26
N ARG A 152 9.37 -8.10 -1.77
CA ARG A 152 8.48 -9.02 -1.07
C ARG A 152 8.85 -10.44 -1.46
N ILE A 153 9.33 -11.20 -0.49
CA ILE A 153 9.72 -12.60 -0.62
C ILE A 153 8.59 -13.44 -0.01
N VAL A 154 8.08 -14.41 -0.76
CA VAL A 154 7.14 -15.38 -0.23
C VAL A 154 7.89 -16.69 -0.03
N ILE A 155 7.83 -17.21 1.17
CA ILE A 155 8.37 -18.52 1.55
C ILE A 155 7.20 -19.49 1.61
N GLU A 156 7.20 -20.51 0.75
CA GLU A 156 6.26 -21.62 0.87
C GLU A 156 6.94 -22.74 1.68
N THR A 157 6.48 -22.96 2.90
CA THR A 157 6.96 -24.10 3.70
C THR A 157 6.03 -25.27 3.49
N ASN A 158 6.57 -26.38 2.98
CA ASN A 158 5.93 -27.66 3.03
C ASN A 158 6.23 -28.30 4.41
N GLU A 159 5.61 -27.82 5.48
CA GLU A 159 5.64 -28.54 6.74
C GLU A 159 4.66 -29.71 6.62
N ALA A 160 5.22 -30.94 6.66
CA ALA A 160 4.44 -32.11 6.93
C ALA A 160 3.76 -31.95 8.32
N PRO A 161 2.49 -32.32 8.48
CA PRO A 161 1.81 -32.17 9.75
C PRO A 161 2.61 -32.92 10.82
N LEU A 162 2.94 -32.23 11.91
CA LEU A 162 3.43 -32.85 13.12
C LEU A 162 2.44 -33.97 13.49
N GLN A 163 2.91 -35.19 13.46
CA GLN A 163 2.13 -36.37 13.85
C GLN A 163 1.74 -36.22 15.33
N SER A 164 0.59 -35.66 15.60
CA SER A 164 -0.08 -35.91 16.86
C SER A 164 -0.72 -37.28 16.75
N SER A 165 -0.19 -38.22 17.53
CA SER A 165 -0.74 -39.54 17.70
C SER A 165 -2.09 -39.41 18.42
N ASP A 166 -3.17 -39.22 17.72
CA ASP A 166 -4.50 -39.76 18.08
C ASP A 166 -5.45 -39.53 16.90
N ALA A 167 -5.85 -40.66 16.38
CA ALA A 167 -6.57 -40.80 15.13
C ALA A 167 -8.05 -40.56 15.29
N SER A 168 -8.64 -39.97 14.30
CA SER A 168 -9.69 -40.61 13.47
C SER A 168 -10.29 -39.50 12.60
N ASP A 169 -10.14 -39.69 11.29
CA ASP A 169 -10.99 -39.13 10.28
C ASP A 169 -10.99 -37.60 10.14
N ALA A 170 -9.96 -37.08 9.47
CA ALA A 170 -10.05 -35.77 8.83
C ALA A 170 -9.18 -35.76 7.56
N SER A 171 -9.85 -35.57 6.43
CA SER A 171 -9.25 -35.27 5.14
C SER A 171 -8.05 -34.36 5.31
N GLN A 172 -6.87 -34.81 4.83
CA GLN A 172 -5.61 -34.09 4.80
C GLN A 172 -5.80 -32.75 4.07
N ARG A 173 -5.99 -31.67 4.80
CA ARG A 173 -5.80 -30.33 4.30
C ARG A 173 -4.32 -30.00 4.47
N GLU A 174 -3.57 -30.02 3.39
CA GLU A 174 -2.25 -29.37 3.34
C GLU A 174 -2.43 -27.90 3.69
N VAL A 175 -2.05 -27.50 4.89
CA VAL A 175 -1.93 -26.11 5.28
C VAL A 175 -0.60 -25.61 4.73
N LYS A 176 -0.64 -24.98 3.55
CA LYS A 176 0.53 -24.26 3.02
C LYS A 176 0.67 -22.96 3.80
N LEU A 177 1.64 -22.93 4.71
CA LEU A 177 2.02 -21.68 5.38
C LEU A 177 2.77 -20.81 4.38
N LYS A 178 2.22 -19.66 4.02
CA LYS A 178 2.92 -18.65 3.21
C LYS A 178 3.41 -17.56 4.14
N LEU A 179 4.72 -17.43 4.30
CA LEU A 179 5.35 -16.34 5.00
C LEU A 179 5.77 -15.28 3.99
N ALA A 180 5.25 -14.05 4.11
CA ALA A 180 5.71 -12.92 3.31
C ALA A 180 6.70 -12.09 4.14
N LEU A 181 7.90 -11.88 3.62
CA LEU A 181 8.95 -11.07 4.24
C LEU A 181 9.26 -9.89 3.34
N ASP A 182 9.15 -8.67 3.86
CA ASP A 182 9.56 -7.46 3.15
C ASP A 182 11.01 -7.12 3.53
N VAL A 183 11.92 -7.22 2.56
CA VAL A 183 13.35 -6.93 2.76
C VAL A 183 13.64 -5.56 2.19
N HIS A 184 13.91 -4.59 3.07
CA HIS A 184 14.25 -3.22 2.68
C HIS A 184 15.73 -3.09 2.31
N TYR A 185 15.99 -2.35 1.24
CA TYR A 185 17.33 -1.97 0.83
C TYR A 185 17.42 -0.45 0.67
N GLN A 186 18.21 0.19 1.51
CA GLN A 186 18.57 1.60 1.31
C GLN A 186 19.52 1.69 0.12
N CYS A 187 19.28 2.63 -0.78
CA CYS A 187 20.00 2.82 -2.03
C CYS A 187 21.49 3.16 -1.77
N ALA A 188 22.31 2.13 -1.56
CA ALA A 188 23.76 2.22 -1.67
C ALA A 188 24.17 1.29 -2.82
N THR A 189 24.85 1.84 -3.81
CA THR A 189 25.38 1.16 -4.99
C THR A 189 26.04 -0.16 -4.63
N GLY A 190 25.33 -1.27 -4.79
CA GLY A 190 25.89 -2.61 -4.58
C GLY A 190 24.92 -3.69 -5.01
N THR A 191 25.38 -4.51 -5.92
CA THR A 191 24.68 -5.69 -6.45
C THR A 191 24.25 -6.61 -5.31
N THR A 192 22.96 -6.64 -5.00
CA THR A 192 22.42 -7.60 -4.03
C THR A 192 22.41 -8.97 -4.70
N ARG A 193 23.36 -9.84 -4.33
CA ARG A 193 23.25 -11.26 -4.60
C ARG A 193 22.15 -11.78 -3.68
N VAL A 194 20.98 -12.03 -4.26
CA VAL A 194 19.94 -12.79 -3.58
C VAL A 194 20.48 -14.20 -3.40
N TYR A 195 20.74 -14.59 -2.15
CA TYR A 195 21.03 -15.99 -1.84
C TYR A 195 19.76 -16.78 -2.18
N GLU A 196 19.90 -17.75 -3.08
CA GLU A 196 18.92 -18.80 -3.30
C GLU A 196 19.21 -19.99 -2.35
N PRO A 197 18.74 -19.98 -1.10
CA PRO A 197 18.52 -21.22 -0.39
C PRO A 197 17.23 -21.82 -0.96
N SER A 198 17.24 -23.10 -1.24
CA SER A 198 16.09 -23.84 -1.75
C SER A 198 14.78 -23.47 -1.07
N GLY A 199 13.83 -22.86 -1.82
CA GLY A 199 12.49 -22.52 -1.35
C GLY A 199 12.16 -21.04 -1.20
N LEU A 200 13.09 -20.11 -1.46
CA LEU A 200 12.84 -18.66 -1.46
C LEU A 200 12.55 -18.17 -2.88
N TYR A 201 11.38 -17.57 -3.08
CA TYR A 201 11.04 -16.92 -4.35
C TYR A 201 10.91 -15.41 -4.14
N ILE A 202 11.68 -14.62 -4.91
CA ILE A 202 11.41 -13.18 -5.02
C ILE A 202 10.13 -13.04 -5.84
N VAL A 203 9.09 -12.56 -5.19
CA VAL A 203 7.80 -12.45 -5.85
C VAL A 203 7.60 -11.08 -6.45
N ARG A 204 8.10 -10.00 -5.80
CA ARG A 204 7.87 -8.63 -6.25
C ARG A 204 8.93 -7.66 -5.74
N GLN A 205 9.23 -6.69 -6.58
CA GLN A 205 10.02 -5.52 -6.21
C GLN A 205 9.11 -4.29 -6.15
N TYR A 206 9.30 -3.48 -5.13
CA TYR A 206 8.62 -2.22 -4.94
C TYR A 206 9.62 -1.08 -4.77
N ASP A 207 9.21 0.09 -5.22
CA ASP A 207 9.96 1.34 -5.10
C ASP A 207 9.21 2.26 -4.14
N VAL A 208 9.92 2.83 -3.18
CA VAL A 208 9.38 3.79 -2.23
C VAL A 208 9.77 5.18 -2.67
N TYR A 209 8.76 5.99 -2.95
CA TYR A 209 8.89 7.41 -3.29
C TYR A 209 8.52 8.25 -2.08
N GLU A 210 9.30 9.28 -1.82
CA GLU A 210 9.13 10.17 -0.69
C GLU A 210 8.98 11.61 -1.14
N LYS A 211 8.13 12.37 -0.42
CA LYS A 211 8.03 13.83 -0.52
C LYS A 211 8.09 14.44 0.86
N GLU A 212 9.03 15.35 1.06
CA GLU A 212 9.13 16.10 2.31
C GLU A 212 8.04 17.17 2.40
N LEU A 213 7.30 17.16 3.51
CA LEU A 213 6.30 18.17 3.83
C LEU A 213 6.84 19.25 4.76
N ARG A 214 7.76 18.88 5.65
CA ARG A 214 8.46 19.77 6.58
C ARG A 214 9.87 19.23 6.84
N ALA A 215 10.87 20.09 6.71
CA ALA A 215 12.24 19.79 7.09
C ALA A 215 12.38 19.72 8.64
N GLY A 216 13.33 18.94 9.14
CA GLY A 216 13.58 18.79 10.58
C GLY A 216 14.46 17.59 10.88
N GLU A 217 14.48 17.18 12.13
CA GLU A 217 15.17 15.99 12.57
C GLU A 217 14.45 14.73 12.12
N ASP A 218 15.18 13.77 11.60
CA ASP A 218 14.62 12.48 11.21
C ASP A 218 14.36 11.62 12.44
N LEU A 219 13.14 11.69 12.96
CA LEU A 219 12.67 10.86 14.06
C LEU A 219 12.14 9.50 13.57
N TYR A 220 12.01 9.32 12.26
CA TYR A 220 11.64 8.09 11.63
C TYR A 220 12.90 7.27 11.34
N LYS A 221 13.39 6.56 12.33
CA LYS A 221 14.36 5.49 12.10
C LYS A 221 13.57 4.31 11.55
N GLY A 222 13.77 3.96 10.28
CA GLY A 222 13.04 2.92 9.55
C GLY A 222 13.12 1.49 10.09
N GLU A 223 13.20 1.33 11.41
CA GLU A 223 13.37 0.06 12.11
C GLU A 223 12.09 -0.76 12.28
N GLU A 224 10.92 -0.24 11.88
CA GLU A 224 9.64 -0.94 12.09
C GLU A 224 8.74 -1.07 10.85
N LEU A 225 9.29 -1.00 9.64
CA LEU A 225 8.61 -1.58 8.47
C LEU A 225 8.87 -3.10 8.40
N GLY A 226 9.14 -3.68 9.55
CA GLY A 226 9.38 -5.09 9.73
C GLY A 226 8.15 -5.79 10.24
N THR A 227 7.76 -6.84 9.54
CA THR A 227 6.91 -7.93 10.05
C THR A 227 5.50 -7.54 10.54
N GLU A 228 4.67 -6.94 9.71
CA GLU A 228 3.28 -7.36 9.77
C GLU A 228 3.20 -8.78 9.20
N LEU A 229 3.17 -9.75 10.11
CA LEU A 229 2.72 -11.10 9.85
C LEU A 229 1.27 -10.99 9.33
N MET A 230 1.11 -10.81 8.04
CA MET A 230 -0.18 -11.03 7.41
C MET A 230 -0.39 -12.54 7.40
N SER A 231 -1.17 -13.02 8.37
CA SER A 231 -1.77 -14.35 8.28
C SER A 231 -2.60 -14.41 7.01
N VAL A 232 -2.20 -15.26 6.10
CA VAL A 232 -2.90 -15.59 4.86
C VAL A 232 -3.98 -16.63 5.15
#